data_4c259b32b6c7c83ef5f2a02a90afbcd3
#
_entry.id   4c259b32b6c7c83ef5f2a02a90afbcd3
#
_cell.length_a   1.000
_cell.length_b   1.000
_cell.length_c   1.000
_cell.angle_alpha   90.00
_cell.angle_beta   90.00
_cell.angle_gamma   90.00
#
_symmetry.space_group_name_H-M   'P 1'
#
loop_
_entity.id
_entity.type
_entity.pdbx_description
1 polymer ?
#
loop_
_entity_poly.entity_id
_entity_poly.type
_entity_poly.pdbx_seq_one_letter_code
_entity_poly.pdbx_strand_id
1 'polypeptide(L)'
;FFRKAEELDMPLYLHNVQHGHRLSNLLPFQRDGLYVFAPQEGQMSLVSLFTSGLLDACPRLQFIYTEAGTAFIKPLVQRLDKILEAPPVDYDDQEEAPLGNGNLSKTGEKLRRARAILPASEFLEKNKQPASHYFKNNFSFTIETEEPELAEAIDFLGAERFLFATDYPHDDPGGRMKFQDVELLRKHPDISEEDKELIRWKNAVRLFHLES
;
A
#
# COMPACT_ATOMS: atom_id res chain seq x y z
N PHE A 1 -11.36 16.61 5.55
CA PHE A 1 -9.93 16.59 5.25
C PHE A 1 -9.69 16.16 3.79
N PHE A 2 -10.03 14.95 3.38
CA PHE A 2 -9.69 14.37 2.06
C PHE A 2 -10.26 15.16 0.87
N ARG A 3 -11.52 15.61 0.93
CA ARG A 3 -12.11 16.47 -0.11
C ARG A 3 -11.35 17.79 -0.28
N LYS A 4 -10.82 18.34 0.82
CA LYS A 4 -10.05 19.59 0.75
C LYS A 4 -8.66 19.34 0.14
N ALA A 5 -8.02 18.22 0.44
CA ALA A 5 -6.77 17.82 -0.21
C ALA A 5 -6.97 17.63 -1.72
N GLU A 6 -8.06 16.96 -2.12
CA GLU A 6 -8.41 16.80 -3.54
C GLU A 6 -8.72 18.12 -4.24
N GLU A 7 -9.46 19.02 -3.58
CA GLU A 7 -9.77 20.36 -4.10
C GLU A 7 -8.50 21.19 -4.33
N LEU A 8 -7.53 21.06 -3.44
CA LEU A 8 -6.24 21.74 -3.52
C LEU A 8 -5.22 21.01 -4.41
N ASP A 9 -5.60 19.87 -4.98
CA ASP A 9 -4.72 18.99 -5.76
C ASP A 9 -3.43 18.63 -5.00
N MET A 10 -3.57 18.40 -3.69
CA MET A 10 -2.48 18.14 -2.75
C MET A 10 -2.33 16.65 -2.51
N PRO A 11 -1.22 16.03 -2.93
CA PRO A 11 -0.96 14.63 -2.63
C PRO A 11 -0.72 14.41 -1.13
N LEU A 12 -1.19 13.26 -0.63
CA LEU A 12 -1.07 12.88 0.77
C LEU A 12 -0.02 11.80 0.93
N TYR A 13 0.91 12.01 1.85
CA TYR A 13 1.94 11.03 2.17
C TYR A 13 1.42 9.98 3.15
N LEU A 14 1.69 8.73 2.84
CA LEU A 14 1.57 7.58 3.73
C LEU A 14 2.98 7.13 4.08
N HIS A 15 3.44 7.54 5.24
CA HIS A 15 4.76 7.18 5.74
C HIS A 15 4.63 6.07 6.79
N ASN A 16 5.48 5.08 6.71
CA ASN A 16 5.53 4.04 7.73
C ASN A 16 5.98 4.63 9.06
N VAL A 17 5.13 4.58 10.08
CA VAL A 17 5.47 5.07 11.40
C VAL A 17 5.94 3.92 12.27
N GLN A 18 7.18 4.02 12.70
CA GLN A 18 7.90 2.99 13.44
C GLN A 18 7.48 2.82 14.90
N HIS A 19 6.58 3.65 15.40
CA HIS A 19 6.30 3.72 16.83
C HIS A 19 4.84 3.41 17.13
N GLY A 20 4.60 2.27 17.74
CA GLY A 20 3.32 1.97 18.34
C GLY A 20 2.73 0.60 18.09
N HIS A 21 3.35 -0.21 17.24
CA HIS A 21 2.82 -1.55 17.04
C HIS A 21 3.09 -2.44 18.24
N ARG A 22 2.01 -2.99 18.78
CA ARG A 22 2.12 -3.99 19.87
C ARG A 22 2.95 -5.20 19.44
N LEU A 23 3.02 -5.49 18.13
CA LEU A 23 3.79 -6.61 17.59
C LEU A 23 5.29 -6.32 17.56
N SER A 24 5.73 -5.09 17.27
CA SER A 24 7.15 -4.73 17.30
C SER A 24 7.74 -4.85 18.71
N ASN A 25 6.91 -4.63 19.75
CA ASN A 25 7.32 -4.80 21.14
C ASN A 25 7.47 -6.27 21.59
N LEU A 26 6.99 -7.22 20.78
CA LEU A 26 7.13 -8.65 21.05
C LEU A 26 8.44 -9.22 20.52
N LEU A 27 9.16 -8.48 19.69
CA LEU A 27 10.44 -8.93 19.13
C LEU A 27 11.60 -8.50 20.04
N PRO A 28 12.57 -9.41 20.26
CA PRO A 28 13.73 -9.11 21.10
C PRO A 28 14.63 -8.02 20.52
N PHE A 29 14.49 -7.72 19.22
CA PHE A 29 15.24 -6.69 18.50
C PHE A 29 14.26 -5.71 17.87
N GLN A 30 14.13 -4.51 18.45
CA GLN A 30 13.22 -3.47 17.94
C GLN A 30 13.52 -3.09 16.47
N ARG A 31 14.78 -3.11 16.08
CA ARG A 31 15.22 -2.79 14.72
C ARG A 31 14.68 -3.79 13.69
N ASP A 32 14.79 -5.09 13.98
CA ASP A 32 14.32 -6.14 13.07
C ASP A 32 12.79 -6.12 12.93
N GLY A 33 12.11 -5.85 14.05
CA GLY A 33 10.66 -5.67 14.06
C GLY A 33 10.21 -4.53 13.17
N LEU A 34 10.99 -3.47 13.11
CA LEU A 34 10.75 -2.32 12.28
C LEU A 34 10.75 -2.68 10.79
N TYR A 35 11.83 -3.26 10.30
CA TYR A 35 11.96 -3.61 8.88
C TYR A 35 10.97 -4.68 8.42
N VAL A 36 10.53 -5.57 9.32
CA VAL A 36 9.59 -6.63 8.98
C VAL A 36 8.14 -6.17 9.03
N PHE A 37 7.77 -5.34 10.03
CA PHE A 37 6.36 -5.01 10.29
C PHE A 37 5.92 -3.64 9.77
N ALA A 38 6.82 -2.69 9.61
CA ALA A 38 6.45 -1.37 9.07
C ALA A 38 5.81 -1.46 7.66
N PRO A 39 6.35 -2.25 6.71
CA PRO A 39 5.69 -2.43 5.41
C PRO A 39 4.29 -3.05 5.53
N GLN A 40 4.07 -3.94 6.50
CA GLN A 40 2.77 -4.58 6.69
C GLN A 40 1.70 -3.61 7.20
N GLU A 41 2.07 -2.68 8.08
CA GLU A 41 1.17 -1.61 8.53
C GLU A 41 0.73 -0.72 7.40
N GLY A 42 1.65 -0.35 6.54
CA GLY A 42 1.34 0.43 5.37
C GLY A 42 0.42 -0.31 4.40
N GLN A 43 0.62 -1.61 4.20
CA GLN A 43 -0.31 -2.44 3.42
C GLN A 43 -1.71 -2.43 4.04
N MET A 44 -1.83 -2.51 5.36
CA MET A 44 -3.12 -2.39 6.06
C MET A 44 -3.76 -1.02 5.82
N SER A 45 -2.97 0.04 5.81
CA SER A 45 -3.45 1.40 5.51
C SER A 45 -3.95 1.52 4.08
N LEU A 46 -3.22 0.96 3.09
CA LEU A 46 -3.65 0.90 1.70
C LEU A 46 -4.96 0.13 1.53
N VAL A 47 -5.09 -1.03 2.17
CA VAL A 47 -6.33 -1.82 2.16
C VAL A 47 -7.48 -1.03 2.80
N SER A 48 -7.23 -0.35 3.90
CA SER A 48 -8.23 0.49 4.58
C SER A 48 -8.70 1.64 3.70
N LEU A 49 -7.79 2.35 3.05
CA LEU A 49 -8.13 3.42 2.10
C LEU A 49 -8.95 2.88 0.91
N PHE A 50 -8.49 1.78 0.33
CA PHE A 50 -9.18 1.12 -0.77
C PHE A 50 -10.61 0.71 -0.37
N THR A 51 -10.78 0.02 0.76
CA THR A 51 -12.08 -0.52 1.19
C THR A 51 -13.03 0.53 1.79
N SER A 52 -12.57 1.75 2.06
CA SER A 52 -13.38 2.79 2.69
C SER A 52 -14.41 3.48 1.77
N GLY A 53 -14.30 3.28 0.45
CA GLY A 53 -15.06 4.04 -0.55
C GLY A 53 -14.57 5.49 -0.73
N LEU A 54 -13.45 5.84 -0.09
CA LEU A 54 -12.85 7.18 -0.19
C LEU A 54 -12.47 7.54 -1.62
N LEU A 55 -11.88 6.59 -2.35
CA LEU A 55 -11.37 6.82 -3.70
C LEU A 55 -12.48 7.06 -4.73
N ASP A 56 -13.68 6.50 -4.50
CA ASP A 56 -14.86 6.84 -5.29
C ASP A 56 -15.44 8.21 -4.91
N ALA A 57 -15.34 8.59 -3.64
CA ALA A 57 -15.82 9.88 -3.16
C ALA A 57 -14.85 11.05 -3.50
N CYS A 58 -13.57 10.74 -3.68
CA CYS A 58 -12.48 11.66 -4.02
C CYS A 58 -11.58 11.05 -5.12
N PRO A 59 -12.07 10.96 -6.38
CA PRO A 59 -11.40 10.18 -7.43
C PRO A 59 -10.08 10.79 -7.92
N ARG A 60 -9.83 12.08 -7.69
CA ARG A 60 -8.57 12.73 -8.06
C ARG A 60 -7.54 12.73 -6.95
N LEU A 61 -7.94 12.32 -5.73
CA LEU A 61 -7.03 12.32 -4.59
C LEU A 61 -5.84 11.39 -4.84
N GLN A 62 -4.63 11.92 -4.60
CA GLN A 62 -3.37 11.20 -4.80
C GLN A 62 -2.74 10.86 -3.45
N PHE A 63 -2.23 9.66 -3.34
CA PHE A 63 -1.45 9.20 -2.20
C PHE A 63 -0.05 8.81 -2.64
N ILE A 64 0.94 9.15 -1.83
CA ILE A 64 2.33 8.72 -2.01
C ILE A 64 2.68 7.80 -0.85
N TYR A 65 2.96 6.55 -1.15
CA TYR A 65 3.37 5.57 -0.16
C TYR A 65 4.89 5.44 -0.16
N THR A 66 5.51 5.70 1.00
CA THR A 66 6.96 5.77 1.14
C THR A 66 7.51 4.64 2.01
N GLU A 67 8.75 4.24 1.77
CA GLU A 67 9.53 3.28 2.56
C GLU A 67 8.88 1.91 2.75
N ALA A 68 8.18 1.42 1.75
CA ALA A 68 7.44 0.17 1.85
C ALA A 68 7.99 -0.95 0.98
N GLY A 69 8.90 -0.61 0.09
CA GLY A 69 9.29 -1.51 -0.98
C GLY A 69 8.20 -1.71 -2.03
N THR A 70 8.52 -2.43 -3.07
CA THR A 70 7.62 -2.67 -4.22
C THR A 70 7.11 -4.11 -4.32
N ALA A 71 7.78 -5.06 -3.69
CA ALA A 71 7.49 -6.50 -3.78
C ALA A 71 6.05 -6.89 -3.42
N PHE A 72 5.40 -6.13 -2.52
CA PHE A 72 4.04 -6.43 -2.07
C PHE A 72 2.94 -5.96 -3.03
N ILE A 73 3.24 -5.03 -3.94
CA ILE A 73 2.23 -4.31 -4.73
C ILE A 73 1.38 -5.27 -5.56
N LYS A 74 2.01 -6.01 -6.46
CA LYS A 74 1.32 -6.90 -7.38
C LYS A 74 0.51 -7.99 -6.66
N PRO A 75 1.07 -8.76 -5.71
CA PRO A 75 0.31 -9.79 -5.00
C PRO A 75 -0.83 -9.21 -4.14
N LEU A 76 -0.66 -8.03 -3.56
CA LEU A 76 -1.73 -7.36 -2.80
C LEU A 76 -2.89 -6.97 -3.72
N VAL A 77 -2.59 -6.25 -4.80
CA VAL A 77 -3.61 -5.77 -5.75
C VAL A 77 -4.38 -6.92 -6.38
N GLN A 78 -3.68 -7.96 -6.85
CA GLN A 78 -4.31 -9.16 -7.41
C GLN A 78 -5.21 -9.88 -6.41
N ARG A 79 -4.83 -9.91 -5.14
CA ARG A 79 -5.65 -10.50 -4.09
C ARG A 79 -6.91 -9.67 -3.83
N LEU A 80 -6.78 -8.35 -3.80
CA LEU A 80 -7.91 -7.45 -3.63
C LEU A 80 -8.89 -7.52 -4.81
N ASP A 81 -8.41 -7.59 -6.04
CA ASP A 81 -9.25 -7.77 -7.22
C ASP A 81 -10.05 -9.07 -7.14
N LYS A 82 -9.40 -10.19 -6.76
CA LYS A 82 -10.08 -11.47 -6.57
C LYS A 82 -11.14 -11.47 -5.46
N ILE A 83 -10.92 -10.70 -4.39
CA ILE A 83 -11.91 -10.56 -3.31
C ILE A 83 -13.16 -9.83 -3.83
N LEU A 84 -12.99 -8.84 -4.71
CA LEU A 84 -14.11 -8.12 -5.31
C LEU A 84 -14.90 -8.97 -6.31
N GLU A 85 -14.25 -9.90 -7.00
CA GLU A 85 -14.89 -10.83 -7.93
C GLU A 85 -15.64 -11.95 -7.20
N ALA A 86 -15.25 -12.24 -5.96
CA ALA A 86 -15.88 -13.28 -5.18
C ALA A 86 -17.31 -12.87 -4.75
N PRO A 87 -18.30 -13.75 -4.89
CA PRO A 87 -19.64 -13.48 -4.39
C PRO A 87 -19.58 -13.22 -2.88
N PRO A 88 -20.46 -12.34 -2.34
CA PRO A 88 -20.56 -12.13 -0.92
C PRO A 88 -20.73 -13.46 -0.20
N VAL A 89 -19.84 -13.75 0.76
CA VAL A 89 -20.01 -14.94 1.59
C VAL A 89 -21.07 -14.62 2.61
N ASP A 90 -22.25 -15.23 2.46
CA ASP A 90 -23.27 -15.20 3.49
C ASP A 90 -22.82 -16.11 4.63
N TYR A 91 -22.37 -15.50 5.68
CA TYR A 91 -21.90 -16.23 6.85
C TYR A 91 -23.04 -16.62 7.80
N ASP A 92 -24.23 -16.12 7.58
CA ASP A 92 -25.41 -16.47 8.39
C ASP A 92 -25.98 -17.85 7.97
N ASP A 93 -25.69 -18.30 6.73
CA ASP A 93 -26.07 -19.62 6.23
C ASP A 93 -25.05 -20.73 6.55
N GLN A 94 -23.90 -20.42 7.12
CA GLN A 94 -23.01 -21.45 7.62
C GLN A 94 -23.56 -21.97 8.96
N GLU A 95 -24.29 -23.09 8.90
CA GLU A 95 -24.52 -23.91 10.10
C GLU A 95 -23.21 -24.02 10.87
N GLU A 96 -23.27 -23.71 12.16
CA GLU A 96 -22.11 -23.81 13.05
C GLU A 96 -21.50 -25.22 12.89
N ALA A 97 -20.43 -25.31 12.10
CA ALA A 97 -19.67 -26.56 12.07
C ALA A 97 -19.32 -26.89 13.52
N PRO A 98 -19.64 -28.10 14.01
CA PRO A 98 -19.39 -28.48 15.38
C PRO A 98 -17.88 -28.60 15.60
N LEU A 99 -17.25 -27.45 15.82
CA LEU A 99 -15.88 -27.40 16.31
C LEU A 99 -15.93 -27.75 17.80
N GLY A 100 -15.52 -28.95 18.09
CA GLY A 100 -15.47 -29.48 19.45
C GLY A 100 -14.86 -28.51 20.44
N ASN A 101 -15.52 -28.39 21.60
CA ASN A 101 -15.21 -27.62 22.79
C ASN A 101 -15.60 -26.14 22.81
N GLY A 102 -16.84 -25.87 23.14
CA GLY A 102 -17.47 -24.87 24.02
C GLY A 102 -17.02 -23.40 24.03
N ASN A 103 -15.91 -23.02 23.45
CA ASN A 103 -15.38 -21.66 23.53
C ASN A 103 -15.47 -20.84 22.23
N LEU A 104 -15.95 -21.41 21.16
CA LEU A 104 -16.05 -20.75 19.85
C LEU A 104 -17.30 -19.89 19.68
N SER A 105 -18.35 -20.11 20.47
CA SER A 105 -19.53 -19.24 20.48
C SER A 105 -19.20 -17.79 20.85
N LYS A 106 -18.26 -17.59 21.79
CA LYS A 106 -17.78 -16.24 22.17
C LYS A 106 -16.90 -15.59 21.09
N THR A 107 -16.16 -16.40 20.34
CA THR A 107 -15.34 -15.90 19.21
C THR A 107 -16.22 -15.55 18.03
N GLY A 108 -17.22 -16.36 17.71
CA GLY A 108 -18.23 -16.08 16.69
C GLY A 108 -19.04 -14.81 17.01
N GLU A 109 -19.45 -14.63 18.27
CA GLU A 109 -20.14 -13.42 18.71
C GLU A 109 -19.23 -12.18 18.66
N LYS A 110 -17.95 -12.30 19.01
CA LYS A 110 -16.97 -11.21 18.84
C LYS A 110 -16.73 -10.88 17.37
N LEU A 111 -16.67 -11.87 16.50
CA LEU A 111 -16.55 -11.68 15.05
C LEU A 111 -17.84 -11.07 14.46
N ARG A 112 -19.02 -11.47 14.91
CA ARG A 112 -20.29 -10.81 14.53
C ARG A 112 -20.33 -9.36 14.99
N ARG A 113 -19.87 -9.05 16.19
CA ARG A 113 -19.80 -7.66 16.69
C ARG A 113 -18.76 -6.84 15.93
N ALA A 114 -17.60 -7.42 15.61
CA ALA A 114 -16.61 -6.78 14.77
C ALA A 114 -17.15 -6.52 13.34
N ARG A 115 -17.97 -7.43 12.81
CA ARG A 115 -18.67 -7.26 11.53
C ARG A 115 -19.80 -6.23 11.59
N ALA A 116 -20.54 -6.15 12.71
CA ALA A 116 -21.55 -5.11 12.91
C ALA A 116 -20.95 -3.70 12.93
N ILE A 117 -19.65 -3.58 13.23
CA ILE A 117 -18.92 -2.30 13.13
C ILE A 117 -18.50 -2.02 11.68
N LEU A 118 -18.25 -3.06 10.88
CA LEU A 118 -17.78 -2.95 9.49
C LEU A 118 -18.34 -4.13 8.65
N PRO A 119 -19.62 -4.09 8.22
CA PRO A 119 -20.14 -5.13 7.35
C PRO A 119 -19.33 -5.17 6.05
N ALA A 120 -18.73 -6.32 5.76
CA ALA A 120 -17.92 -6.52 4.56
C ALA A 120 -18.68 -6.18 3.26
N SER A 121 -20.01 -6.43 3.25
CA SER A 121 -20.92 -6.06 2.17
C SER A 121 -20.97 -4.54 1.91
N GLU A 122 -20.94 -3.71 2.96
CA GLU A 122 -20.94 -2.26 2.76
C GLU A 122 -19.65 -1.72 2.15
N PHE A 123 -18.52 -2.40 2.34
CA PHE A 123 -17.25 -2.03 1.71
C PHE A 123 -17.22 -2.41 0.23
N LEU A 124 -17.70 -3.61 -0.10
CA LEU A 124 -17.75 -4.09 -1.47
C LEU A 124 -18.72 -3.27 -2.34
N GLU A 125 -19.81 -2.75 -1.75
CA GLU A 125 -20.74 -1.85 -2.43
C GLU A 125 -20.17 -0.44 -2.67
N LYS A 126 -19.13 -0.03 -1.95
CA LYS A 126 -18.53 1.31 -2.05
C LYS A 126 -17.51 1.43 -3.17
N ASN A 127 -16.80 0.37 -3.48
CA ASN A 127 -15.77 0.38 -4.52
C ASN A 127 -16.37 0.02 -5.87
N LYS A 128 -16.43 1.00 -6.78
CA LYS A 128 -17.01 0.85 -8.12
C LYS A 128 -16.04 0.23 -9.12
N GLN A 129 -14.76 0.22 -8.80
CA GLN A 129 -13.70 -0.25 -9.67
C GLN A 129 -12.83 -1.30 -8.96
N PRO A 130 -12.13 -2.17 -9.69
CA PRO A 130 -11.16 -3.10 -9.10
C PRO A 130 -10.00 -2.35 -8.42
N ALA A 131 -9.31 -3.02 -7.50
CA ALA A 131 -8.17 -2.44 -6.80
C ALA A 131 -7.07 -1.98 -7.77
N SER A 132 -6.81 -2.75 -8.81
CA SER A 132 -5.87 -2.40 -9.87
C SER A 132 -6.15 -1.04 -10.50
N HIS A 133 -7.42 -0.66 -10.64
CA HIS A 133 -7.78 0.67 -11.13
C HIS A 133 -7.31 1.78 -10.18
N TYR A 134 -7.62 1.66 -8.89
CA TYR A 134 -7.24 2.70 -7.92
C TYR A 134 -5.74 2.77 -7.71
N PHE A 135 -5.06 1.63 -7.68
CA PHE A 135 -3.61 1.59 -7.55
C PHE A 135 -2.91 2.26 -8.73
N LYS A 136 -3.45 2.12 -9.92
CA LYS A 136 -2.94 2.80 -11.14
C LYS A 136 -3.30 4.28 -11.24
N ASN A 137 -4.29 4.77 -10.49
CA ASN A 137 -4.77 6.15 -10.65
C ASN A 137 -4.55 7.02 -9.42
N ASN A 138 -4.58 6.44 -8.21
CA ASN A 138 -4.61 7.20 -6.97
C ASN A 138 -3.35 7.03 -6.09
N PHE A 139 -2.53 5.99 -6.35
CA PHE A 139 -1.34 5.72 -5.55
C PHE A 139 -0.07 5.88 -6.35
N SER A 140 0.93 6.45 -5.70
CA SER A 140 2.32 6.47 -6.14
C SER A 140 3.21 5.90 -5.03
N PHE A 141 4.36 5.34 -5.40
CA PHE A 141 5.26 4.64 -4.48
C PHE A 141 6.67 5.17 -4.62
N THR A 142 7.35 5.42 -3.52
CA THR A 142 8.79 5.62 -3.59
C THR A 142 9.48 4.28 -3.77
N ILE A 143 10.57 4.28 -4.52
CA ILE A 143 11.33 3.07 -4.83
C ILE A 143 12.57 2.94 -3.96
N GLU A 144 12.95 1.70 -3.69
CA GLU A 144 14.28 1.29 -3.30
C GLU A 144 14.97 0.69 -4.54
N THR A 145 16.06 1.30 -4.98
CA THR A 145 16.68 0.97 -6.29
C THR A 145 17.31 -0.42 -6.36
N GLU A 146 17.55 -1.03 -5.21
CA GLU A 146 18.15 -2.36 -5.08
C GLU A 146 17.10 -3.50 -5.01
N GLU A 147 15.81 -3.18 -5.08
CA GLU A 147 14.76 -4.20 -5.00
C GLU A 147 14.70 -5.07 -6.25
N PRO A 148 14.80 -6.39 -6.10
CA PRO A 148 14.72 -7.32 -7.24
C PRO A 148 13.38 -7.24 -7.99
N GLU A 149 12.30 -6.89 -7.28
CA GLU A 149 10.93 -6.88 -7.79
C GLU A 149 10.55 -5.53 -8.44
N LEU A 150 11.44 -4.54 -8.42
CA LEU A 150 11.14 -3.18 -8.91
C LEU A 150 10.66 -3.17 -10.36
N ALA A 151 11.35 -3.86 -11.26
CA ALA A 151 10.96 -3.92 -12.66
C ALA A 151 9.58 -4.58 -12.85
N GLU A 152 9.27 -5.64 -12.10
CA GLU A 152 7.96 -6.30 -12.14
C GLU A 152 6.84 -5.38 -11.63
N ALA A 153 7.11 -4.60 -10.60
CA ALA A 153 6.15 -3.63 -10.06
C ALA A 153 5.87 -2.50 -11.06
N ILE A 154 6.91 -2.02 -11.76
CA ILE A 154 6.80 -1.02 -12.82
C ILE A 154 5.96 -1.56 -13.99
N ASP A 155 6.24 -2.76 -14.46
CA ASP A 155 5.47 -3.41 -15.52
C ASP A 155 3.99 -3.58 -15.13
N PHE A 156 3.72 -3.83 -13.87
CA PHE A 156 2.36 -4.07 -13.38
C PHE A 156 1.53 -2.79 -13.24
N LEU A 157 2.09 -1.73 -12.65
CA LEU A 157 1.38 -0.48 -12.38
C LEU A 157 1.56 0.60 -13.46
N GLY A 158 2.72 0.61 -14.12
CA GLY A 158 3.20 1.70 -14.96
C GLY A 158 4.23 2.56 -14.23
N ALA A 159 5.29 2.96 -14.95
CA ALA A 159 6.39 3.76 -14.40
C ALA A 159 5.94 5.11 -13.83
N GLU A 160 4.82 5.64 -14.31
CA GLU A 160 4.23 6.89 -13.83
C GLU A 160 3.74 6.83 -12.37
N ARG A 161 3.73 5.65 -11.76
CA ARG A 161 3.34 5.45 -10.35
C ARG A 161 4.51 5.40 -9.39
N PHE A 162 5.74 5.53 -9.88
CA PHE A 162 6.93 5.40 -9.07
C PHE A 162 7.71 6.71 -8.98
N LEU A 163 8.27 6.97 -7.78
CA LEU A 163 9.01 8.18 -7.45
C LEU A 163 10.36 7.79 -6.87
N PHE A 164 11.40 8.46 -7.33
CA PHE A 164 12.73 8.32 -6.75
C PHE A 164 12.85 9.13 -5.47
N ALA A 165 13.42 8.53 -4.44
CA ALA A 165 13.80 9.18 -3.19
C ALA A 165 15.13 8.63 -2.68
N THR A 166 15.93 9.43 -2.00
CA THR A 166 17.23 9.02 -1.43
C THR A 166 17.16 8.69 0.04
N ASP A 167 16.10 9.10 0.71
CA ASP A 167 15.95 9.03 2.17
C ASP A 167 17.12 9.68 2.95
N TYR A 168 17.87 10.59 2.29
CA TYR A 168 18.98 11.29 2.94
C TYR A 168 18.49 12.13 4.13
N PRO A 169 19.10 12.08 5.31
CA PRO A 169 20.43 11.48 5.62
C PRO A 169 20.39 10.10 6.28
N HIS A 170 19.32 9.34 6.10
CA HIS A 170 19.27 8.00 6.65
C HIS A 170 20.21 7.05 5.90
N ASP A 171 20.84 6.16 6.63
CA ASP A 171 21.60 5.05 6.09
C ASP A 171 20.73 3.79 6.04
N ASP A 172 21.00 2.93 5.06
CA ASP A 172 20.35 1.63 4.98
C ASP A 172 20.73 0.73 6.18
N PRO A 173 20.07 -0.44 6.37
CA PRO A 173 20.41 -1.37 7.44
C PRO A 173 21.86 -1.82 7.46
N GLY A 174 22.58 -1.70 6.34
CA GLY A 174 23.98 -2.00 6.20
C GLY A 174 24.91 -0.84 6.60
N GLY A 175 24.38 0.29 7.03
CA GLY A 175 25.16 1.48 7.41
C GLY A 175 25.74 2.24 6.22
N ARG A 176 25.16 2.10 5.05
CA ARG A 176 25.58 2.83 3.84
C ARG A 176 24.65 4.01 3.61
N MET A 177 25.24 5.17 3.40
CA MET A 177 24.47 6.30 2.91
C MET A 177 24.09 6.07 1.44
N LYS A 178 22.82 6.25 1.11
CA LYS A 178 22.23 5.94 -0.22
C LYS A 178 22.65 6.96 -1.31
N PHE A 179 23.90 7.34 -1.39
CA PHE A 179 24.37 8.23 -2.46
C PHE A 179 24.48 7.57 -3.83
N GLN A 180 24.42 6.23 -3.87
CA GLN A 180 24.59 5.47 -5.11
C GLN A 180 23.26 5.19 -5.81
N ASP A 181 22.13 5.48 -5.18
CA ASP A 181 20.80 5.13 -5.69
C ASP A 181 20.51 5.72 -7.07
N VAL A 182 20.96 6.95 -7.33
CA VAL A 182 20.84 7.58 -8.65
C VAL A 182 21.54 6.76 -9.72
N GLU A 183 22.75 6.30 -9.43
CA GLU A 183 23.55 5.49 -10.36
C GLU A 183 23.01 4.07 -10.49
N LEU A 184 22.48 3.49 -9.41
CA LEU A 184 21.83 2.18 -9.44
C LEU A 184 20.60 2.21 -10.32
N LEU A 185 19.71 3.17 -10.13
CA LEU A 185 18.55 3.35 -11.00
C LEU A 185 18.98 3.58 -12.46
N ARG A 186 19.96 4.45 -12.69
CA ARG A 186 20.47 4.77 -14.02
C ARG A 186 21.00 3.54 -14.76
N LYS A 187 21.64 2.63 -14.04
CA LYS A 187 22.25 1.41 -14.60
C LYS A 187 21.34 0.19 -14.52
N HIS A 188 20.12 0.32 -13.98
CA HIS A 188 19.23 -0.81 -13.84
C HIS A 188 18.96 -1.46 -15.21
N PRO A 189 19.23 -2.77 -15.38
CA PRO A 189 19.21 -3.39 -16.71
C PRO A 189 17.79 -3.59 -17.26
N ASP A 190 16.82 -3.78 -16.38
CA ASP A 190 15.47 -4.20 -16.72
C ASP A 190 14.46 -3.05 -16.75
N ILE A 191 14.92 -1.79 -16.59
CA ILE A 191 14.07 -0.60 -16.66
C ILE A 191 14.49 0.23 -17.86
N SER A 192 13.52 0.63 -18.69
CA SER A 192 13.78 1.45 -19.87
C SER A 192 14.30 2.85 -19.51
N GLU A 193 15.03 3.51 -20.42
CA GLU A 193 15.51 4.87 -20.16
C GLU A 193 14.36 5.87 -20.03
N GLU A 194 13.25 5.65 -20.71
CA GLU A 194 12.03 6.47 -20.60
C GLU A 194 11.42 6.33 -19.21
N ASP A 195 11.29 5.10 -18.70
CA ASP A 195 10.77 4.84 -17.35
C ASP A 195 11.68 5.39 -16.26
N LYS A 196 13.00 5.25 -16.44
CA LYS A 196 13.99 5.85 -15.53
C LYS A 196 13.84 7.37 -15.43
N GLU A 197 13.58 8.05 -16.54
CA GLU A 197 13.32 9.49 -16.52
C GLU A 197 12.02 9.85 -15.83
N LEU A 198 10.94 9.08 -16.05
CA LEU A 198 9.68 9.25 -15.34
C LEU A 198 9.89 9.15 -13.84
N ILE A 199 10.54 8.09 -13.39
CA ILE A 199 10.76 7.78 -11.98
C ILE A 199 11.67 8.82 -11.32
N ARG A 200 12.77 9.20 -11.97
CA ARG A 200 13.78 10.11 -11.41
C ARG A 200 13.26 11.50 -11.11
N TRP A 201 12.41 12.06 -11.94
CA TRP A 201 11.98 13.43 -11.79
C TRP A 201 10.64 13.80 -12.43
N LYS A 202 10.26 13.26 -13.59
CA LYS A 202 9.06 13.69 -14.32
C LYS A 202 7.77 13.46 -13.54
N ASN A 203 7.69 12.33 -12.83
CA ASN A 203 6.54 12.01 -11.98
C ASN A 203 6.41 12.98 -10.81
N ALA A 204 7.51 13.37 -10.18
CA ALA A 204 7.50 14.38 -9.12
C ALA A 204 7.07 15.75 -9.65
N VAL A 205 7.61 16.17 -10.81
CA VAL A 205 7.20 17.42 -11.47
C VAL A 205 5.70 17.45 -11.71
N ARG A 206 5.16 16.37 -12.28
CA ARG A 206 3.72 16.25 -12.56
C ARG A 206 2.89 16.25 -11.27
N LEU A 207 3.28 15.44 -10.29
CA LEU A 207 2.49 15.21 -9.06
C LEU A 207 2.46 16.44 -8.14
N PHE A 208 3.54 17.19 -8.11
CA PHE A 208 3.67 18.38 -7.27
C PHE A 208 3.52 19.70 -8.04
N HIS A 209 3.11 19.64 -9.30
CA HIS A 209 2.92 20.82 -10.17
C HIS A 209 4.15 21.74 -10.20
N LEU A 210 5.35 21.15 -10.21
CA LEU A 210 6.59 21.90 -10.26
C LEU A 210 6.79 22.48 -11.67
N GLU A 211 7.34 23.69 -11.75
CA GLU A 211 7.76 24.25 -13.02
C GLU A 211 9.00 23.46 -13.52
N SER A 212 8.98 23.07 -14.80
CA SER A 212 10.06 22.33 -15.46
C SER A 212 11.08 23.26 -16.09
#